data_608faa43b569f6c57b3940cf7dfa54cc
#
_entry.id   608faa43b569f6c57b3940cf7dfa54cc
#
_cell.length_a   1.000
_cell.length_b   1.000
_cell.length_c   1.000
_cell.angle_alpha   90.00
_cell.angle_beta   90.00
_cell.angle_gamma   90.00
#
_symmetry.space_group_name_H-M   'P 1'
#
loop_
_entity.id
_entity.type
_entity.pdbx_description
1 polymer ?
#
loop_
_entity_poly.entity_id
_entity_poly.type
_entity_poly.pdbx_seq_one_letter_code
_entity_poly.pdbx_strand_id
1 'polypeptide(L)'
;MTDNITVGSTEPDTPLPADGYVGDPAARAEWDNRYADRQQLWSGRPNGALVAEVAGLRPGRVLDVGCGEGADAVWLARVGWEVTALDVSGVALERAAGHAREAGLTVRWVHAALTEAALPPASFDLVSAQYPALLRTPDAAAERALLAAVAPGGVLLLVHHAGMDSQQAHDSGFDPADYVWPSMVAALLKDNWEVEVDEQRPRVSPDGGAGAHHTDDLVLRARRLR
;
A
#
# COMPACT_ATOMS: atom_id res chain seq x y z
N MET A 1 29.64 -12.94 38.84
CA MET A 1 29.09 -11.75 38.14
C MET A 1 28.30 -12.33 36.97
N THR A 2 26.99 -12.38 37.14
CA THR A 2 26.07 -12.92 36.15
C THR A 2 25.36 -11.70 35.52
N ASP A 3 25.74 -11.38 34.29
CA ASP A 3 25.10 -10.32 33.51
C ASP A 3 23.69 -10.74 33.11
N ASN A 4 22.73 -10.03 33.64
CA ASN A 4 21.31 -10.17 33.37
C ASN A 4 21.00 -9.43 32.09
N ILE A 5 20.88 -10.13 30.95
CA ILE A 5 20.40 -9.56 29.69
C ILE A 5 18.91 -9.32 29.83
N THR A 6 18.54 -8.06 30.01
CA THR A 6 17.14 -7.61 29.99
C THR A 6 16.63 -7.74 28.56
N VAL A 7 15.83 -8.74 28.29
CA VAL A 7 15.05 -8.88 27.04
C VAL A 7 14.05 -7.72 27.04
N GLY A 8 14.18 -6.83 26.04
CA GLY A 8 13.26 -5.73 25.83
C GLY A 8 11.83 -6.26 25.67
N SER A 9 10.92 -5.66 26.40
CA SER A 9 9.48 -5.91 26.32
C SER A 9 8.99 -5.56 24.92
N THR A 10 8.65 -6.59 24.15
CA THR A 10 7.83 -6.46 22.94
C THR A 10 6.48 -5.90 23.40
N GLU A 11 6.16 -4.67 22.98
CA GLU A 11 4.78 -4.19 23.10
C GLU A 11 3.85 -5.14 22.31
N PRO A 12 2.74 -5.55 22.91
CA PRO A 12 1.83 -6.46 22.25
C PRO A 12 1.17 -5.78 21.05
N ASP A 13 0.95 -6.58 20.00
CA ASP A 13 0.13 -6.36 18.81
C ASP A 13 -0.96 -5.31 19.10
N THR A 14 -0.87 -4.13 18.43
CA THR A 14 -1.88 -3.09 18.63
C THR A 14 -3.19 -3.61 18.04
N PRO A 15 -4.22 -3.88 18.86
CA PRO A 15 -5.50 -4.33 18.33
C PRO A 15 -6.04 -3.26 17.39
N LEU A 16 -6.66 -3.69 16.28
CA LEU A 16 -7.40 -2.80 15.40
C LEU A 16 -8.33 -1.94 16.24
N PRO A 17 -8.32 -0.60 16.08
CA PRO A 17 -9.21 0.27 16.82
C PRO A 17 -10.65 -0.12 16.48
N ALA A 18 -11.38 -0.67 17.46
CA ALA A 18 -12.81 -0.82 17.34
C ALA A 18 -13.39 0.59 17.10
N ASP A 19 -14.05 0.78 15.96
CA ASP A 19 -14.76 1.99 15.54
C ASP A 19 -13.93 3.27 15.29
N GLY A 20 -12.63 3.16 15.03
CA GLY A 20 -11.75 4.30 14.75
C GLY A 20 -11.55 4.65 13.28
N TYR A 21 -12.42 4.19 12.36
CA TYR A 21 -12.29 4.54 10.95
C TYR A 21 -12.43 6.04 10.70
N VAL A 22 -11.51 6.59 9.89
CA VAL A 22 -11.54 7.99 9.44
C VAL A 22 -11.53 8.02 7.91
N GLY A 23 -12.60 8.56 7.32
CA GLY A 23 -12.78 8.62 5.87
C GLY A 23 -14.25 8.57 5.47
N ASP A 24 -14.50 8.39 4.15
CA ASP A 24 -15.86 8.25 3.60
C ASP A 24 -16.47 6.89 3.99
N PRO A 25 -17.59 6.88 4.74
CA PRO A 25 -18.28 5.65 5.11
C PRO A 25 -18.79 4.82 3.92
N ALA A 26 -19.10 5.47 2.79
CA ALA A 26 -19.58 4.76 1.60
C ALA A 26 -18.45 3.97 0.93
N ALA A 27 -17.27 4.56 0.79
CA ALA A 27 -16.09 3.88 0.27
C ALA A 27 -15.69 2.70 1.16
N ARG A 28 -15.72 2.88 2.50
CA ARG A 28 -15.52 1.79 3.45
C ARG A 28 -16.50 0.64 3.22
N ALA A 29 -17.80 0.94 3.19
CA ALA A 29 -18.84 -0.08 3.06
C ALA A 29 -18.72 -0.86 1.74
N GLU A 30 -18.36 -0.19 0.65
CA GLU A 30 -18.13 -0.83 -0.63
C GLU A 30 -17.00 -1.86 -0.55
N TRP A 31 -15.84 -1.48 0.00
CA TRP A 31 -14.70 -2.38 0.13
C TRP A 31 -14.94 -3.48 1.16
N ASP A 32 -15.55 -3.18 2.31
CA ASP A 32 -15.94 -4.19 3.30
C ASP A 32 -16.81 -5.27 2.67
N ASN A 33 -17.81 -4.89 1.85
CA ASN A 33 -18.69 -5.84 1.14
C ASN A 33 -17.88 -6.69 0.14
N ARG A 34 -16.99 -6.08 -0.67
CA ARG A 34 -16.16 -6.82 -1.64
C ARG A 34 -15.30 -7.88 -0.97
N TYR A 35 -14.74 -7.57 0.19
CA TYR A 35 -13.96 -8.54 0.97
C TYR A 35 -14.86 -9.58 1.64
N ALA A 36 -15.99 -9.19 2.21
CA ALA A 36 -16.90 -10.10 2.90
C ALA A 36 -17.49 -11.18 1.98
N ASP A 37 -17.72 -10.87 0.70
CA ASP A 37 -18.29 -11.78 -0.30
C ASP A 37 -17.37 -12.97 -0.65
N ARG A 38 -16.10 -12.94 -0.26
CA ARG A 38 -15.11 -13.97 -0.58
C ARG A 38 -14.25 -14.28 0.64
N GLN A 39 -13.83 -15.53 0.77
CA GLN A 39 -12.87 -15.92 1.82
C GLN A 39 -11.49 -15.26 1.60
N GLN A 40 -11.08 -15.10 0.36
CA GLN A 40 -9.84 -14.45 -0.06
C GLN A 40 -10.10 -13.77 -1.41
N LEU A 41 -9.76 -12.49 -1.50
CA LEU A 41 -9.93 -11.70 -2.73
C LEU A 41 -8.66 -11.73 -3.57
N TRP A 42 -7.49 -11.57 -2.95
CA TRP A 42 -6.19 -11.50 -3.62
C TRP A 42 -5.42 -12.81 -3.51
N SER A 43 -4.27 -12.89 -4.19
CA SER A 43 -3.45 -14.12 -4.27
C SER A 43 -2.84 -14.56 -2.92
N GLY A 44 -2.78 -13.67 -1.93
CA GLY A 44 -2.06 -13.89 -0.67
C GLY A 44 -0.53 -13.89 -0.79
N ARG A 45 0.01 -13.56 -1.98
CA ARG A 45 1.45 -13.42 -2.25
C ARG A 45 1.82 -11.96 -2.49
N PRO A 46 3.05 -11.53 -2.18
CA PRO A 46 3.48 -10.17 -2.44
C PRO A 46 3.48 -9.87 -3.95
N ASN A 47 3.23 -8.61 -4.28
CA ASN A 47 3.25 -8.14 -5.66
C ASN A 47 4.65 -8.21 -6.25
N GLY A 48 4.78 -8.77 -7.46
CA GLY A 48 6.09 -8.95 -8.09
C GLY A 48 6.81 -7.65 -8.38
N ALA A 49 6.07 -6.58 -8.72
CA ALA A 49 6.65 -5.26 -8.89
C ALA A 49 7.25 -4.73 -7.58
N LEU A 50 6.54 -4.87 -6.44
CA LEU A 50 7.09 -4.50 -5.13
C LEU A 50 8.38 -5.27 -4.85
N VAL A 51 8.36 -6.59 -4.99
CA VAL A 51 9.52 -7.44 -4.71
C VAL A 51 10.73 -7.02 -5.54
N ALA A 52 10.52 -6.74 -6.83
CA ALA A 52 11.60 -6.30 -7.72
C ALA A 52 12.15 -4.92 -7.34
N GLU A 53 11.27 -3.95 -7.08
CA GLU A 53 11.65 -2.55 -6.86
C GLU A 53 12.28 -2.28 -5.49
N VAL A 54 11.97 -3.10 -4.47
CA VAL A 54 12.60 -2.94 -3.15
C VAL A 54 13.88 -3.75 -3.01
N ALA A 55 14.21 -4.60 -4.00
CA ALA A 55 15.47 -5.35 -3.99
C ALA A 55 16.65 -4.39 -3.95
N GLY A 56 17.49 -4.53 -2.93
CA GLY A 56 18.65 -3.66 -2.71
C GLY A 56 18.38 -2.37 -1.93
N LEU A 57 17.14 -2.05 -1.60
CA LEU A 57 16.84 -1.01 -0.59
C LEU A 57 17.18 -1.54 0.81
N ARG A 58 17.68 -0.65 1.66
CA ARG A 58 17.86 -0.98 3.09
C ARG A 58 16.50 -0.93 3.76
N PRO A 59 16.08 -1.96 4.49
CA PRO A 59 14.89 -1.90 5.30
C PRO A 59 14.93 -0.71 6.27
N GLY A 60 13.81 -0.02 6.36
CA GLY A 60 13.56 1.11 7.22
C GLY A 60 12.06 1.15 7.53
N ARG A 61 11.46 2.32 7.65
CA ARG A 61 10.03 2.49 7.86
C ARG A 61 9.31 2.50 6.52
N VAL A 62 8.29 1.66 6.37
CA VAL A 62 7.46 1.62 5.18
C VAL A 62 6.00 1.91 5.49
N LEU A 63 5.35 2.68 4.60
CA LEU A 63 3.91 2.82 4.52
C LEU A 63 3.41 2.00 3.33
N ASP A 64 2.54 1.03 3.61
CA ASP A 64 1.82 0.25 2.60
C ASP A 64 0.39 0.78 2.48
N VAL A 65 0.06 1.40 1.35
CA VAL A 65 -1.20 2.14 1.11
C VAL A 65 -2.16 1.29 0.30
N GLY A 66 -3.35 1.05 0.87
CA GLY A 66 -4.32 0.12 0.28
C GLY A 66 -3.84 -1.33 0.43
N CYS A 67 -3.40 -1.69 1.63
CA CYS A 67 -2.71 -2.96 1.89
C CYS A 67 -3.60 -4.21 1.72
N GLY A 68 -4.93 -4.04 1.63
CA GLY A 68 -5.88 -5.14 1.49
C GLY A 68 -5.71 -6.21 2.56
N GLU A 69 -5.63 -7.47 2.14
CA GLU A 69 -5.43 -8.64 3.02
C GLU A 69 -3.97 -8.81 3.50
N GLY A 70 -3.10 -7.78 3.28
CA GLY A 70 -1.80 -7.65 3.91
C GLY A 70 -0.67 -8.47 3.32
N ALA A 71 -0.79 -9.00 2.11
CA ALA A 71 0.26 -9.84 1.52
C ALA A 71 1.60 -9.11 1.39
N ASP A 72 1.58 -7.87 0.91
CA ASP A 72 2.76 -7.01 0.78
C ASP A 72 3.29 -6.60 2.15
N ALA A 73 2.42 -6.14 3.06
CA ALA A 73 2.78 -5.74 4.42
C ALA A 73 3.49 -6.87 5.19
N VAL A 74 2.93 -8.08 5.14
CA VAL A 74 3.52 -9.28 5.80
C VAL A 74 4.87 -9.64 5.18
N TRP A 75 4.98 -9.57 3.85
CA TRP A 75 6.25 -9.84 3.18
C TRP A 75 7.31 -8.79 3.53
N LEU A 76 6.95 -7.50 3.52
CA LEU A 76 7.87 -6.41 3.91
C LEU A 76 8.35 -6.57 5.35
N ALA A 77 7.46 -6.89 6.29
CA ALA A 77 7.84 -7.16 7.68
C ALA A 77 8.80 -8.37 7.78
N ARG A 78 8.56 -9.43 7.00
CA ARG A 78 9.43 -10.63 6.96
C ARG A 78 10.84 -10.32 6.48
N VAL A 79 11.00 -9.36 5.57
CA VAL A 79 12.32 -8.95 5.06
C VAL A 79 12.92 -7.78 5.84
N GLY A 80 12.35 -7.44 7.01
CA GLY A 80 12.93 -6.57 8.00
C GLY A 80 12.48 -5.11 7.98
N TRP A 81 11.43 -4.74 7.21
CA TRP A 81 10.85 -3.40 7.27
C TRP A 81 9.99 -3.21 8.52
N GLU A 82 10.01 -2.00 9.08
CA GLU A 82 9.04 -1.53 10.07
C GLU A 82 7.79 -1.05 9.32
N VAL A 83 6.73 -1.87 9.33
CA VAL A 83 5.57 -1.67 8.46
C VAL A 83 4.44 -0.94 9.17
N THR A 84 3.97 0.13 8.56
CA THR A 84 2.64 0.71 8.78
C THR A 84 1.82 0.40 7.53
N ALA A 85 0.69 -0.28 7.70
CA ALA A 85 -0.19 -0.68 6.61
C ALA A 85 -1.57 -0.05 6.78
N LEU A 86 -2.09 0.56 5.73
CA LEU A 86 -3.32 1.35 5.74
C LEU A 86 -4.32 0.80 4.72
N ASP A 87 -5.57 0.65 5.16
CA ASP A 87 -6.70 0.31 4.28
C ASP A 87 -7.99 0.94 4.79
N VAL A 88 -8.95 1.15 3.87
CA VAL A 88 -10.29 1.64 4.20
C VAL A 88 -11.20 0.52 4.69
N SER A 89 -10.88 -0.74 4.40
CA SER A 89 -11.68 -1.91 4.79
C SER A 89 -11.22 -2.49 6.11
N GLY A 90 -12.10 -2.48 7.09
CA GLY A 90 -11.90 -3.17 8.37
C GLY A 90 -11.84 -4.70 8.20
N VAL A 91 -12.63 -5.25 7.27
CA VAL A 91 -12.63 -6.69 6.95
C VAL A 91 -11.29 -7.13 6.39
N ALA A 92 -10.70 -6.33 5.48
CA ALA A 92 -9.38 -6.62 4.92
C ALA A 92 -8.29 -6.57 6.00
N LEU A 93 -8.29 -5.52 6.82
CA LEU A 93 -7.31 -5.33 7.91
C LEU A 93 -7.39 -6.43 8.97
N GLU A 94 -8.58 -6.92 9.31
CA GLU A 94 -8.73 -8.05 10.25
C GLU A 94 -8.05 -9.32 9.71
N ARG A 95 -8.22 -9.62 8.42
CA ARG A 95 -7.53 -10.74 7.76
C ARG A 95 -6.03 -10.53 7.71
N ALA A 96 -5.60 -9.32 7.33
CA ALA A 96 -4.19 -8.97 7.27
C ALA A 96 -3.50 -9.12 8.64
N ALA A 97 -4.14 -8.67 9.72
CA ALA A 97 -3.66 -8.84 11.09
C ALA A 97 -3.60 -10.33 11.49
N GLY A 98 -4.57 -11.13 11.03
CA GLY A 98 -4.54 -12.59 11.18
C GLY A 98 -3.30 -13.21 10.54
N HIS A 99 -3.04 -12.90 9.28
CA HIS A 99 -1.88 -13.39 8.54
C HIS A 99 -0.55 -12.99 9.18
N ALA A 100 -0.43 -11.74 9.64
CA ALA A 100 0.78 -11.28 10.34
C ALA A 100 1.00 -12.04 11.65
N ARG A 101 -0.06 -12.26 12.44
CA ARG A 101 -0.01 -13.01 13.70
C ARG A 101 0.39 -14.45 13.49
N GLU A 102 -0.18 -15.12 12.49
CA GLU A 102 0.18 -16.49 12.12
C GLU A 102 1.64 -16.62 11.68
N ALA A 103 2.17 -15.57 11.05
CA ALA A 103 3.57 -15.49 10.64
C ALA A 103 4.52 -15.05 11.77
N GLY A 104 4.02 -14.69 12.96
CA GLY A 104 4.81 -14.16 14.07
C GLY A 104 5.44 -12.78 13.77
N LEU A 105 4.78 -11.96 12.96
CA LEU A 105 5.27 -10.66 12.51
C LEU A 105 4.43 -9.52 13.11
N THR A 106 5.08 -8.39 13.36
CA THR A 106 4.42 -7.17 13.85
C THR A 106 4.25 -6.17 12.70
N VAL A 107 3.03 -5.67 12.53
CA VAL A 107 2.65 -4.63 11.57
C VAL A 107 1.72 -3.65 12.27
N ARG A 108 1.94 -2.35 12.07
CA ARG A 108 1.02 -1.31 12.53
C ARG A 108 -0.11 -1.16 11.50
N TRP A 109 -1.32 -1.54 11.89
CA TRP A 109 -2.51 -1.42 11.05
C TRP A 109 -3.20 -0.07 11.27
N VAL A 110 -3.62 0.59 10.18
CA VAL A 110 -4.31 1.89 10.20
C VAL A 110 -5.60 1.76 9.39
N HIS A 111 -6.75 1.87 10.06
CA HIS A 111 -8.06 1.82 9.46
C HIS A 111 -8.53 3.23 9.10
N ALA A 112 -8.13 3.73 7.93
CA ALA A 112 -8.44 5.07 7.47
C ALA A 112 -8.30 5.20 5.95
N ALA A 113 -8.94 6.23 5.37
CA ALA A 113 -8.56 6.72 4.05
C ALA A 113 -7.19 7.44 4.12
N LEU A 114 -6.38 7.35 3.09
CA LEU A 114 -5.04 7.95 3.06
C LEU A 114 -5.06 9.46 3.38
N THR A 115 -6.04 10.18 2.84
CA THR A 115 -6.18 11.64 3.00
C THR A 115 -6.60 12.06 4.40
N GLU A 116 -7.18 11.15 5.19
CA GLU A 116 -7.71 11.38 6.52
C GLU A 116 -6.84 10.74 7.62
N ALA A 117 -5.88 9.91 7.21
CA ALA A 117 -5.01 9.22 8.14
C ALA A 117 -4.04 10.20 8.82
N ALA A 118 -3.97 10.16 10.15
CA ALA A 118 -3.01 10.93 10.93
C ALA A 118 -1.59 10.33 10.80
N LEU A 119 -1.02 10.40 9.60
CA LEU A 119 0.33 9.91 9.32
C LEU A 119 1.36 11.02 9.58
N PRO A 120 2.50 10.71 10.21
CA PRO A 120 3.56 11.69 10.37
C PRO A 120 4.16 12.04 8.99
N PRO A 121 4.28 13.33 8.63
CA PRO A 121 4.86 13.73 7.35
C PRO A 121 6.35 13.38 7.27
N ALA A 122 6.84 13.13 6.07
CA ALA A 122 8.26 12.88 5.77
C ALA A 122 8.90 11.82 6.68
N SER A 123 8.17 10.72 6.93
CA SER A 123 8.54 9.74 7.96
C SER A 123 8.83 8.35 7.45
N PHE A 124 8.52 8.06 6.19
CA PHE A 124 8.68 6.72 5.63
C PHE A 124 9.81 6.67 4.62
N ASP A 125 10.71 5.70 4.79
CA ASP A 125 11.82 5.44 3.87
C ASP A 125 11.32 4.80 2.56
N LEU A 126 10.14 4.14 2.61
CA LEU A 126 9.39 3.65 1.46
C LEU A 126 7.90 3.97 1.64
N VAL A 127 7.28 4.54 0.62
CA VAL A 127 5.81 4.59 0.49
C VAL A 127 5.45 3.72 -0.70
N SER A 128 4.73 2.64 -0.45
CA SER A 128 4.29 1.68 -1.47
C SER A 128 2.78 1.76 -1.63
N ALA A 129 2.32 1.81 -2.87
CA ALA A 129 0.91 1.71 -3.22
C ALA A 129 0.78 0.81 -4.45
N GLN A 130 0.30 -0.42 -4.22
CA GLN A 130 0.19 -1.44 -5.25
C GLN A 130 -1.27 -1.58 -5.68
N TYR A 131 -1.57 -1.14 -6.91
CA TYR A 131 -2.92 -1.14 -7.49
C TYR A 131 -3.98 -0.46 -6.59
N PRO A 132 -3.66 0.71 -6.01
CA PRO A 132 -4.52 1.33 -5.02
C PRO A 132 -5.77 1.92 -5.67
N ALA A 133 -6.92 1.80 -4.98
CA ALA A 133 -8.16 2.47 -5.36
C ALA A 133 -8.24 3.87 -4.75
N LEU A 134 -7.25 4.72 -5.01
CA LEU A 134 -7.23 6.09 -4.52
C LEU A 134 -8.06 6.99 -5.43
N LEU A 135 -9.09 7.63 -4.90
CA LEU A 135 -9.94 8.54 -5.66
C LEU A 135 -9.23 9.84 -5.97
N ARG A 136 -9.44 10.32 -7.20
CA ARG A 136 -8.98 11.64 -7.63
C ARG A 136 -9.81 12.75 -7.02
N THR A 137 -9.14 13.82 -6.67
CA THR A 137 -9.77 15.07 -6.25
C THR A 137 -9.18 16.25 -7.04
N PRO A 138 -9.94 17.36 -7.22
CA PRO A 138 -9.43 18.52 -7.97
C PRO A 138 -8.16 19.13 -7.39
N ASP A 139 -7.93 18.95 -6.10
CA ASP A 139 -6.74 19.44 -5.38
C ASP A 139 -5.62 18.39 -5.28
N ALA A 140 -5.78 17.21 -5.91
CA ALA A 140 -4.81 16.12 -5.87
C ALA A 140 -4.43 15.70 -4.43
N ALA A 141 -5.43 15.54 -3.56
CA ALA A 141 -5.20 15.29 -2.13
C ALA A 141 -4.46 13.96 -1.90
N ALA A 142 -4.85 12.89 -2.58
CA ALA A 142 -4.23 11.57 -2.42
C ALA A 142 -2.79 11.54 -2.92
N GLU A 143 -2.53 12.13 -4.10
CA GLU A 143 -1.18 12.24 -4.67
C GLU A 143 -0.26 13.04 -3.74
N ARG A 144 -0.75 14.16 -3.20
CA ARG A 144 0.01 14.96 -2.24
C ARG A 144 0.26 14.22 -0.93
N ALA A 145 -0.70 13.44 -0.45
CA ALA A 145 -0.53 12.64 0.77
C ALA A 145 0.56 11.57 0.59
N LEU A 146 0.57 10.87 -0.57
CA LEU A 146 1.65 9.94 -0.92
C LEU A 146 3.01 10.62 -0.86
N LEU A 147 3.16 11.75 -1.57
CA LEU A 147 4.42 12.50 -1.63
C LEU A 147 4.85 13.07 -0.27
N ALA A 148 3.90 13.56 0.52
CA ALA A 148 4.17 14.14 1.84
C ALA A 148 4.68 13.11 2.86
N ALA A 149 4.28 11.86 2.73
CA ALA A 149 4.66 10.78 3.64
C ALA A 149 6.12 10.32 3.47
N VAL A 150 6.69 10.45 2.26
CA VAL A 150 8.06 10.01 1.96
C VAL A 150 9.10 10.86 2.68
N ALA A 151 10.02 10.23 3.41
CA ALA A 151 11.14 10.89 4.08
C ALA A 151 12.17 11.43 3.07
N PRO A 152 12.99 12.44 3.43
CA PRO A 152 14.18 12.78 2.64
C PRO A 152 15.08 11.56 2.43
N GLY A 153 15.49 11.30 1.19
CA GLY A 153 16.20 10.09 0.78
C GLY A 153 15.31 8.86 0.56
N GLY A 154 14.05 8.91 0.97
CA GLY A 154 13.08 7.84 0.81
C GLY A 154 12.55 7.69 -0.62
N VAL A 155 11.82 6.62 -0.85
CA VAL A 155 11.30 6.20 -2.17
C VAL A 155 9.78 6.15 -2.14
N LEU A 156 9.14 6.68 -3.18
CA LEU A 156 7.76 6.37 -3.54
C LEU A 156 7.78 5.27 -4.60
N LEU A 157 6.97 4.24 -4.40
CA LEU A 157 6.67 3.19 -5.38
C LEU A 157 5.17 3.11 -5.59
N LEU A 158 4.71 3.51 -6.76
CA LEU A 158 3.31 3.43 -7.17
C LEU A 158 3.19 2.54 -8.39
N VAL A 159 2.35 1.51 -8.30
CA VAL A 159 2.12 0.54 -9.37
C VAL A 159 0.64 0.46 -9.68
N HIS A 160 0.30 0.40 -10.95
CA HIS A 160 -1.07 0.21 -11.42
C HIS A 160 -1.11 -0.72 -12.63
N HIS A 161 -2.28 -1.30 -12.92
CA HIS A 161 -2.45 -2.09 -14.14
C HIS A 161 -2.37 -1.21 -15.38
N ALA A 162 -1.66 -1.67 -16.40
CA ALA A 162 -1.71 -1.07 -17.73
C ALA A 162 -2.85 -1.67 -18.57
N GLY A 163 -3.31 -0.90 -19.56
CA GLY A 163 -4.22 -1.41 -20.58
C GLY A 163 -5.61 -1.83 -20.09
N MET A 164 -6.13 -1.15 -19.06
CA MET A 164 -7.52 -1.39 -18.66
C MET A 164 -8.47 -1.00 -19.79
N ASP A 165 -9.27 -1.94 -20.25
CA ASP A 165 -10.36 -1.69 -21.19
C ASP A 165 -11.43 -0.86 -20.47
N SER A 166 -11.63 0.38 -20.94
CA SER A 166 -12.57 1.33 -20.33
C SER A 166 -14.00 0.77 -20.32
N GLN A 167 -14.38 -0.01 -21.34
CA GLN A 167 -15.72 -0.58 -21.42
C GLN A 167 -15.90 -1.69 -20.37
N GLN A 168 -14.93 -2.59 -20.26
CA GLN A 168 -14.96 -3.66 -19.25
C GLN A 168 -14.89 -3.11 -17.83
N ALA A 169 -14.14 -2.03 -17.61
CA ALA A 169 -14.07 -1.33 -16.34
C ALA A 169 -15.42 -0.71 -16.00
N HIS A 170 -16.06 0.01 -16.91
CA HIS A 170 -17.40 0.57 -16.72
C HIS A 170 -18.46 -0.50 -16.43
N ASP A 171 -18.44 -1.62 -17.13
CA ASP A 171 -19.38 -2.73 -16.92
C ASP A 171 -19.23 -3.35 -15.52
N SER A 172 -18.05 -3.21 -14.91
CA SER A 172 -17.77 -3.63 -13.53
C SER A 172 -18.04 -2.54 -12.47
N GLY A 173 -18.54 -1.36 -12.88
CA GLY A 173 -18.77 -0.22 -11.99
C GLY A 173 -17.51 0.55 -11.59
N PHE A 174 -16.41 0.36 -12.32
CA PHE A 174 -15.15 1.03 -12.10
C PHE A 174 -14.87 2.00 -13.27
N ASP A 175 -14.78 3.31 -12.99
CA ASP A 175 -14.30 4.27 -13.98
C ASP A 175 -12.84 4.61 -13.73
N PRO A 176 -11.91 4.22 -14.63
CA PRO A 176 -10.50 4.56 -14.47
C PRO A 176 -10.23 6.06 -14.30
N ALA A 177 -11.12 6.92 -14.84
CA ALA A 177 -11.00 8.36 -14.72
C ALA A 177 -11.16 8.89 -13.29
N ASP A 178 -11.80 8.13 -12.41
CA ASP A 178 -12.03 8.52 -11.01
C ASP A 178 -10.82 8.24 -10.10
N TYR A 179 -9.81 7.53 -10.58
CA TYR A 179 -8.70 7.05 -9.74
C TYR A 179 -7.37 7.72 -10.08
N VAL A 180 -6.47 7.70 -9.09
CA VAL A 180 -5.09 8.23 -9.20
C VAL A 180 -4.21 7.24 -9.97
N TRP A 181 -3.50 7.75 -10.97
CA TRP A 181 -2.57 6.98 -11.80
C TRP A 181 -1.12 7.41 -11.55
N PRO A 182 -0.13 6.54 -11.82
CA PRO A 182 1.30 6.88 -11.71
C PRO A 182 1.69 8.17 -12.41
N SER A 183 1.18 8.40 -13.62
CA SER A 183 1.46 9.63 -14.40
C SER A 183 0.95 10.91 -13.74
N MET A 184 -0.12 10.84 -12.94
CA MET A 184 -0.65 12.00 -12.21
C MET A 184 0.26 12.37 -11.05
N VAL A 185 0.80 11.38 -10.35
CA VAL A 185 1.79 11.59 -9.29
C VAL A 185 3.10 12.08 -9.87
N ALA A 186 3.56 11.49 -10.98
CA ALA A 186 4.77 11.94 -11.70
C ALA A 186 4.70 13.41 -12.10
N ALA A 187 3.53 13.89 -12.55
CA ALA A 187 3.31 15.28 -12.91
C ALA A 187 3.43 16.27 -11.74
N LEU A 188 3.35 15.81 -10.50
CA LEU A 188 3.51 16.64 -9.29
C LEU A 188 4.95 16.66 -8.75
N LEU A 189 5.83 15.82 -9.28
CA LEU A 189 7.23 15.77 -8.85
C LEU A 189 7.95 17.07 -9.26
N LYS A 190 8.75 17.58 -8.34
CA LYS A 190 9.54 18.82 -8.51
C LYS A 190 11.03 18.50 -8.43
N ASP A 191 11.87 19.52 -8.49
CA ASP A 191 13.34 19.42 -8.47
C ASP A 191 13.94 18.72 -7.24
N ASN A 192 13.14 18.50 -6.21
CA ASN A 192 13.53 17.73 -5.03
C ASN A 192 13.21 16.24 -5.14
N TRP A 193 12.86 15.77 -6.33
CA TRP A 193 12.63 14.35 -6.63
C TRP A 193 13.46 13.90 -7.83
N GLU A 194 13.89 12.66 -7.78
CA GLU A 194 14.52 11.95 -8.88
C GLU A 194 13.60 10.81 -9.30
N VAL A 195 13.19 10.78 -10.56
CA VAL A 195 12.42 9.65 -11.13
C VAL A 195 13.43 8.57 -11.50
N GLU A 196 13.38 7.45 -10.80
CA GLU A 196 14.26 6.30 -11.03
C GLU A 196 13.64 5.31 -12.03
N VAL A 197 12.29 5.17 -12.00
CA VAL A 197 11.51 4.32 -12.93
C VAL A 197 10.20 5.04 -13.25
N ASP A 198 9.86 5.11 -14.54
CA ASP A 198 8.53 5.54 -15.03
C ASP A 198 8.29 4.78 -16.35
N GLU A 199 7.71 3.59 -16.25
CA GLU A 199 7.59 2.70 -17.40
C GLU A 199 6.36 1.78 -17.33
N GLN A 200 5.94 1.31 -18.50
CA GLN A 200 5.08 0.14 -18.63
C GLN A 200 5.94 -1.08 -18.88
N ARG A 201 5.67 -2.16 -18.15
CA ARG A 201 6.40 -3.41 -18.30
C ARG A 201 5.52 -4.65 -18.07
N PRO A 202 5.90 -5.84 -18.58
CA PRO A 202 5.20 -7.08 -18.29
C PRO A 202 5.08 -7.31 -16.77
N ARG A 203 3.88 -7.65 -16.35
CA ARG A 203 3.57 -7.92 -14.96
C ARG A 203 4.15 -9.26 -14.51
N VAL A 204 4.85 -9.25 -13.40
CA VAL A 204 5.21 -10.45 -12.66
C VAL A 204 4.09 -10.72 -11.67
N SER A 205 3.08 -11.50 -12.11
CA SER A 205 1.90 -11.78 -11.30
C SER A 205 2.07 -13.10 -10.54
N PRO A 206 1.76 -13.14 -9.23
CA PRO A 206 1.53 -14.42 -8.58
C PRO A 206 0.29 -15.09 -9.16
N ASP A 207 0.29 -16.42 -9.22
CA ASP A 207 -0.87 -17.16 -9.70
C ASP A 207 -2.10 -16.95 -8.83
N GLY A 208 -3.25 -16.68 -9.45
CA GLY A 208 -4.54 -16.54 -8.79
C GLY A 208 -4.84 -15.13 -8.23
N GLY A 209 -6.03 -14.97 -7.69
CA GLY A 209 -6.54 -13.71 -7.16
C GLY A 209 -7.19 -12.80 -8.21
N ALA A 210 -7.92 -11.78 -7.74
CA ALA A 210 -8.50 -10.76 -8.59
C ALA A 210 -7.37 -9.99 -9.31
N GLY A 211 -7.60 -9.58 -10.57
CA GLY A 211 -6.59 -8.86 -11.35
C GLY A 211 -5.51 -9.72 -11.99
N ALA A 212 -5.52 -11.06 -11.85
CA ALA A 212 -4.55 -11.96 -12.49
C ALA A 212 -4.58 -11.94 -14.03
N HIS A 213 -5.64 -11.39 -14.63
CA HIS A 213 -5.82 -11.26 -16.07
C HIS A 213 -5.06 -10.08 -16.70
N HIS A 214 -4.58 -9.14 -15.90
CA HIS A 214 -3.76 -8.03 -16.40
C HIS A 214 -2.34 -8.51 -16.68
N THR A 215 -1.81 -8.13 -17.85
CA THR A 215 -0.52 -8.60 -18.38
C THR A 215 0.63 -7.62 -18.13
N ASP A 216 0.32 -6.35 -17.95
CA ASP A 216 1.31 -5.29 -17.84
C ASP A 216 1.01 -4.38 -16.64
N ASP A 217 2.09 -3.83 -16.08
CA ASP A 217 2.07 -2.85 -15.01
C ASP A 217 2.60 -1.49 -15.49
N LEU A 218 2.00 -0.42 -14.96
CA LEU A 218 2.57 0.93 -14.95
C LEU A 218 3.32 1.10 -13.64
N VAL A 219 4.61 1.37 -13.69
CA VAL A 219 5.47 1.49 -12.52
C VAL A 219 6.08 2.87 -12.45
N LEU A 220 5.81 3.59 -11.35
CA LEU A 220 6.50 4.82 -10.99
C LEU A 220 7.30 4.56 -9.71
N ARG A 221 8.62 4.73 -9.80
CA ARG A 221 9.51 4.79 -8.64
C ARG A 221 10.25 6.11 -8.65
N ALA A 222 10.10 6.88 -7.58
CA ALA A 222 10.73 8.18 -7.45
C ALA A 222 11.37 8.34 -6.08
N ARG A 223 12.58 8.90 -6.03
CA ARG A 223 13.33 9.18 -4.81
C ARG A 223 13.18 10.64 -4.41
N ARG A 224 12.85 10.88 -3.14
CA ARG A 224 12.88 12.21 -2.57
C ARG A 224 14.31 12.58 -2.18
N LEU A 225 14.86 13.66 -2.78
CA LEU A 225 16.26 14.05 -2.57
C LEU A 225 16.46 14.81 -1.25
N ARG A 226 15.47 15.63 -0.84
CA ARG A 226 15.51 16.48 0.36
C ARG A 226 14.11 17.00 0.74
#